data_5286f1ba0a9f984e087fea3c342473cb
#
_entry.id   5286f1ba0a9f984e087fea3c342473cb
#
_cell.length_a   1.000
_cell.length_b   1.000
_cell.length_c   1.000
_cell.angle_alpha   90.00
_cell.angle_beta   90.00
_cell.angle_gamma   90.00
#
_symmetry.space_group_name_H-M   'P 1'
#
loop_
_entity.id
_entity.type
_entity.pdbx_description
1 polymer ?
#
loop_
_entity_poly.entity_id
_entity_poly.type
_entity_poly.pdbx_seq_one_letter_code
_entity_poly.pdbx_strand_id
1 'polypeptide(L)'
;KALTKDLFDTWMGLANTHKDVLLPGYTHLQVAMPSSFGLWFSAYAESLVDDIVLLNAAYSICDQNPLGSAAGYGSSFTIDRELTTKALGFSALKVNAVAAQMGRGKTERITANAMGALAATLGRFSMDVCVYMSQNFDFISFPDHLTTGSSIMPHKKNPDIFELIRGK
;
A
#
# COMPACT_ATOMS: atom_id res chain seq x y z
N LYS A 1 0.64 -5.18 -6.88
CA LYS A 1 0.39 -6.49 -6.23
C LYS A 1 1.68 -7.28 -5.99
N ALA A 2 2.53 -7.50 -7.00
CA ALA A 2 3.79 -8.24 -6.82
C ALA A 2 4.65 -7.58 -5.73
N LEU A 3 4.99 -6.30 -5.88
CA LEU A 3 5.80 -5.55 -4.91
C LEU A 3 5.19 -5.53 -3.49
N THR A 4 3.86 -5.51 -3.37
CA THR A 4 3.19 -5.57 -2.06
C THR A 4 3.35 -6.94 -1.43
N LYS A 5 3.29 -8.01 -2.24
CA LYS A 5 3.58 -9.37 -1.79
C LYS A 5 5.04 -9.51 -1.35
N ASP A 6 5.98 -9.01 -2.14
CA ASP A 6 7.41 -9.05 -1.81
C ASP A 6 7.70 -8.33 -0.49
N LEU A 7 7.01 -7.20 -0.24
CA LEU A 7 7.10 -6.47 1.02
C LEU A 7 6.52 -7.28 2.18
N PHE A 8 5.36 -7.93 1.97
CA PHE A 8 4.76 -8.83 2.95
C PHE A 8 5.72 -9.97 3.33
N ASP A 9 6.29 -10.64 2.33
CA ASP A 9 7.24 -11.73 2.54
C ASP A 9 8.50 -11.23 3.30
N THR A 10 8.96 -10.02 2.99
CA THR A 10 10.08 -9.38 3.69
C THR A 10 9.75 -9.12 5.16
N TRP A 11 8.60 -8.51 5.45
CA TRP A 11 8.20 -8.25 6.84
C TRP A 11 7.95 -9.53 7.62
N MET A 12 7.37 -10.57 7.01
CA MET A 12 7.21 -11.87 7.65
C MET A 12 8.55 -12.56 7.90
N GLY A 13 9.51 -12.43 6.98
CA GLY A 13 10.88 -12.90 7.17
C GLY A 13 11.55 -12.21 8.37
N LEU A 14 11.44 -10.88 8.45
CA LEU A 14 11.96 -10.10 9.59
C LEU A 14 11.24 -10.46 10.90
N ALA A 15 9.92 -10.64 10.85
CA ALA A 15 9.14 -11.07 12.02
C ALA A 15 9.63 -12.40 12.58
N ASN A 16 9.86 -13.38 11.72
CA ASN A 16 10.38 -14.70 12.13
C ASN A 16 11.81 -14.62 12.67
N THR A 17 12.67 -13.83 12.04
CA THR A 17 14.07 -13.67 12.42
C THR A 17 14.21 -13.00 13.80
N HIS A 18 13.35 -12.01 14.08
CA HIS A 18 13.42 -11.18 15.28
C HIS A 18 12.28 -11.42 16.26
N LYS A 19 11.61 -12.58 16.21
CA LYS A 19 10.47 -12.91 17.07
C LYS A 19 10.77 -12.87 18.56
N ASP A 20 12.00 -13.20 18.93
CA ASP A 20 12.46 -13.27 20.31
C ASP A 20 13.22 -12.01 20.76
N VAL A 21 13.38 -11.02 19.87
CA VAL A 21 14.01 -9.75 20.21
C VAL A 21 12.96 -8.84 20.84
N LEU A 22 13.15 -8.52 22.12
CA LEU A 22 12.21 -7.72 22.88
C LEU A 22 12.15 -6.27 22.37
N LEU A 23 10.95 -5.74 22.35
CA LEU A 23 10.64 -4.35 22.04
C LEU A 23 9.61 -3.85 23.06
N PRO A 24 9.83 -2.71 23.75
CA PRO A 24 8.80 -2.18 24.64
C PRO A 24 7.57 -1.75 23.81
N GLY A 25 6.39 -2.22 24.21
CA GLY A 25 5.12 -1.78 23.64
C GLY A 25 4.70 -0.46 24.29
N TYR A 26 4.31 0.51 23.45
CA TYR A 26 3.89 1.84 23.89
C TYR A 26 2.40 2.06 23.66
N THR A 27 1.76 2.74 24.60
CA THR A 27 0.46 3.40 24.42
C THR A 27 0.56 4.83 24.93
N HIS A 28 -0.02 5.78 24.22
CA HIS A 28 0.07 7.21 24.56
C HIS A 28 1.52 7.71 24.80
N LEU A 29 2.49 7.17 24.04
CA LEU A 29 3.92 7.42 24.19
C LEU A 29 4.50 7.05 25.58
N GLN A 30 3.81 6.18 26.31
CA GLN A 30 4.27 5.62 27.56
C GLN A 30 4.51 4.12 27.41
N VAL A 31 5.54 3.60 28.08
CA VAL A 31 5.82 2.15 28.13
C VAL A 31 4.64 1.45 28.77
N ALA A 32 4.06 0.48 28.09
CA ALA A 32 2.86 -0.22 28.53
C ALA A 32 3.11 -1.71 28.79
N MET A 33 3.55 -2.44 27.76
CA MET A 33 3.65 -3.91 27.82
C MET A 33 4.96 -4.40 27.18
N PRO A 34 5.48 -5.56 27.59
CA PRO A 34 6.50 -6.27 26.83
C PRO A 34 5.96 -6.65 25.45
N SER A 35 6.78 -6.46 24.42
CA SER A 35 6.48 -6.81 23.04
C SER A 35 7.75 -7.35 22.36
N SER A 36 7.72 -7.57 21.05
CA SER A 36 8.87 -7.98 20.26
C SER A 36 8.86 -7.35 18.88
N PHE A 37 10.04 -7.29 18.25
CA PHE A 37 10.13 -6.91 16.84
C PHE A 37 9.34 -7.85 15.94
N GLY A 38 9.25 -9.14 16.29
CA GLY A 38 8.42 -10.09 15.55
C GLY A 38 6.95 -9.69 15.54
N LEU A 39 6.40 -9.30 16.69
CA LEU A 39 5.01 -8.82 16.78
C LEU A 39 4.81 -7.51 16.02
N TRP A 40 5.77 -6.59 16.08
CA TRP A 40 5.71 -5.32 15.36
C TRP A 40 5.73 -5.50 13.84
N PHE A 41 6.66 -6.29 13.28
CA PHE A 41 6.70 -6.56 11.84
C PHE A 41 5.47 -7.32 11.35
N SER A 42 5.02 -8.33 12.09
CA SER A 42 3.84 -9.12 11.70
C SER A 42 2.55 -8.31 11.71
N ALA A 43 2.42 -7.31 12.59
CA ALA A 43 1.27 -6.41 12.60
C ALA A 43 1.17 -5.60 11.29
N TYR A 44 2.30 -5.13 10.76
CA TYR A 44 2.32 -4.45 9.46
C TYR A 44 2.12 -5.41 8.30
N ALA A 45 2.65 -6.63 8.37
CA ALA A 45 2.39 -7.66 7.38
C ALA A 45 0.88 -8.00 7.31
N GLU A 46 0.22 -8.14 8.45
CA GLU A 46 -1.23 -8.37 8.51
C GLU A 46 -2.02 -7.19 7.91
N SER A 47 -1.62 -5.95 8.21
CA SER A 47 -2.22 -4.75 7.61
C SER A 47 -2.11 -4.72 6.08
N LEU A 48 -0.99 -5.22 5.50
CA LEU A 48 -0.85 -5.35 4.04
C LEU A 48 -1.85 -6.34 3.43
N VAL A 49 -2.29 -7.35 4.18
CA VAL A 49 -3.32 -8.29 3.69
C VAL A 49 -4.62 -7.55 3.40
N ASP A 50 -5.04 -6.68 4.30
CA ASP A 50 -6.24 -5.85 4.11
C ASP A 50 -6.09 -4.91 2.91
N ASP A 51 -4.92 -4.28 2.75
CA ASP A 51 -4.61 -3.43 1.60
C ASP A 51 -4.67 -4.21 0.27
N ILE A 52 -4.18 -5.45 0.24
CA ILE A 52 -4.24 -6.33 -0.94
C ILE A 52 -5.68 -6.70 -1.28
N VAL A 53 -6.52 -6.96 -0.29
CA VAL A 53 -7.95 -7.22 -0.49
C VAL A 53 -8.62 -6.03 -1.15
N LEU A 54 -8.36 -4.83 -0.66
CA LEU A 54 -8.89 -3.59 -1.22
C LEU A 54 -8.38 -3.33 -2.65
N LEU A 55 -7.08 -3.54 -2.90
CA LEU A 55 -6.49 -3.45 -4.23
C LEU A 55 -7.08 -4.46 -5.22
N ASN A 56 -7.41 -5.68 -4.76
CA ASN A 56 -8.07 -6.68 -5.59
C ASN A 56 -9.51 -6.27 -5.93
N ALA A 57 -10.24 -5.72 -4.98
CA ALA A 57 -11.59 -5.20 -5.20
C ALA A 57 -11.58 -4.04 -6.22
N ALA A 58 -10.64 -3.10 -6.08
CA ALA A 58 -10.44 -2.01 -7.02
C ALA A 58 -10.11 -2.53 -8.43
N TYR A 59 -9.20 -3.51 -8.52
CA TYR A 59 -8.87 -4.15 -9.79
C TYR A 59 -10.10 -4.77 -10.46
N SER A 60 -10.90 -5.55 -9.73
CA SER A 60 -12.11 -6.19 -10.28
C SER A 60 -13.15 -5.18 -10.77
N ILE A 61 -13.23 -4.01 -10.15
CA ILE A 61 -14.14 -2.94 -10.60
C ILE A 61 -13.60 -2.28 -11.88
N CYS A 62 -12.29 -2.13 -12.01
CA CYS A 62 -11.65 -1.56 -13.20
C CYS A 62 -11.61 -2.53 -14.38
N ASP A 63 -11.61 -3.84 -14.13
CA ASP A 63 -11.49 -4.90 -15.13
C ASP A 63 -12.83 -5.23 -15.80
N GLN A 64 -13.52 -4.18 -16.26
CA GLN A 64 -14.80 -4.28 -16.96
C GLN A 64 -14.76 -3.39 -18.23
N ASN A 65 -15.02 -4.00 -19.38
CA ASN A 65 -15.02 -3.30 -20.66
C ASN A 65 -16.22 -2.33 -20.80
N PRO A 66 -16.02 -1.02 -20.92
CA PRO A 66 -17.11 -0.05 -21.14
C PRO A 66 -17.46 0.16 -22.59
N LEU A 67 -16.65 -0.33 -23.54
CA LEU A 67 -16.78 0.00 -24.96
C LEU A 67 -18.12 -0.47 -25.56
N GLY A 68 -18.56 0.23 -26.59
CA GLY A 68 -19.83 -0.02 -27.28
C GLY A 68 -21.04 0.58 -26.59
N SER A 69 -20.87 1.41 -25.55
CA SER A 69 -21.95 2.20 -24.95
C SER A 69 -22.42 3.36 -25.85
N ALA A 70 -21.70 3.63 -26.94
CA ALA A 70 -21.89 4.76 -27.83
C ALA A 70 -21.93 6.10 -27.06
N ALA A 71 -22.86 7.00 -27.42
CA ALA A 71 -23.00 8.31 -26.76
C ALA A 71 -23.73 8.21 -25.39
N GLY A 72 -23.82 7.04 -24.78
CA GLY A 72 -24.33 6.86 -23.42
C GLY A 72 -25.61 6.05 -23.31
N TYR A 73 -26.26 5.72 -24.42
CA TYR A 73 -27.53 5.00 -24.44
C TYR A 73 -27.53 3.77 -25.36
N GLY A 74 -26.34 3.36 -25.80
CA GLY A 74 -26.18 2.27 -26.76
C GLY A 74 -26.25 2.76 -28.21
N SER A 75 -26.35 1.81 -29.16
CA SER A 75 -26.40 2.05 -30.59
C SER A 75 -27.43 1.16 -31.25
N SER A 76 -28.04 1.63 -32.32
CA SER A 76 -28.87 0.82 -33.20
C SER A 76 -28.07 -0.11 -34.11
N PHE A 77 -26.76 0.10 -34.21
CA PHE A 77 -25.87 -0.81 -34.94
C PHE A 77 -25.63 -2.07 -34.10
N THR A 78 -25.54 -3.22 -34.79
CA THR A 78 -25.19 -4.50 -34.17
C THR A 78 -23.71 -4.50 -33.83
N ILE A 79 -23.39 -4.19 -32.58
CA ILE A 79 -22.02 -4.17 -32.05
C ILE A 79 -21.85 -5.37 -31.13
N ASP A 80 -20.84 -6.20 -31.42
CA ASP A 80 -20.46 -7.31 -30.53
C ASP A 80 -19.53 -6.80 -29.43
N ARG A 81 -20.11 -6.46 -28.29
CA ARG A 81 -19.39 -5.98 -27.11
C ARG A 81 -18.65 -7.09 -26.34
N GLU A 82 -19.08 -8.34 -26.51
CA GLU A 82 -18.39 -9.48 -25.90
C GLU A 82 -17.09 -9.80 -26.65
N LEU A 83 -17.12 -9.70 -27.98
CA LEU A 83 -15.91 -9.84 -28.82
C LEU A 83 -14.83 -8.83 -28.38
N THR A 84 -15.21 -7.57 -28.23
CA THR A 84 -14.26 -6.52 -27.79
C THR A 84 -13.77 -6.74 -26.34
N THR A 85 -14.61 -7.23 -25.46
CA THR A 85 -14.24 -7.60 -24.09
C THR A 85 -13.16 -8.67 -24.09
N LYS A 86 -13.35 -9.74 -24.86
CA LYS A 86 -12.38 -10.83 -25.00
C LYS A 86 -11.09 -10.38 -25.70
N ALA A 87 -11.22 -9.63 -26.78
CA ALA A 87 -10.07 -9.16 -27.56
C ALA A 87 -9.15 -8.21 -26.77
N LEU A 88 -9.71 -7.43 -25.84
CA LEU A 88 -8.98 -6.53 -24.96
C LEU A 88 -8.54 -7.15 -23.64
N GLY A 89 -8.95 -8.40 -23.37
CA GLY A 89 -8.55 -9.13 -22.17
C GLY A 89 -9.22 -8.67 -20.88
N PHE A 90 -10.39 -8.02 -20.97
CA PHE A 90 -11.20 -7.71 -19.78
C PHE A 90 -11.89 -8.96 -19.26
N SER A 91 -12.01 -9.07 -17.93
CA SER A 91 -12.71 -10.18 -17.28
C SER A 91 -14.24 -10.08 -17.42
N ALA A 92 -14.79 -8.90 -17.61
CA ALA A 92 -16.22 -8.66 -17.68
C ALA A 92 -16.60 -7.50 -18.61
N LEU A 93 -17.87 -7.46 -18.98
CA LEU A 93 -18.48 -6.37 -19.70
C LEU A 93 -19.24 -5.44 -18.74
N LYS A 94 -19.09 -4.13 -18.89
CA LYS A 94 -19.97 -3.14 -18.30
C LYS A 94 -21.29 -3.14 -19.07
N VAL A 95 -22.25 -3.96 -18.63
CA VAL A 95 -23.44 -4.32 -19.43
C VAL A 95 -24.28 -3.09 -19.80
N ASN A 96 -24.64 -2.29 -18.82
CA ASN A 96 -25.50 -1.13 -19.01
C ASN A 96 -24.73 0.04 -19.63
N ALA A 97 -25.21 0.53 -20.80
CA ALA A 97 -24.56 1.61 -21.55
C ALA A 97 -24.51 2.93 -20.76
N VAL A 98 -25.55 3.25 -20.00
CA VAL A 98 -25.61 4.44 -19.15
C VAL A 98 -24.62 4.32 -18.00
N ALA A 99 -24.57 3.15 -17.35
CA ALA A 99 -23.61 2.88 -16.28
C ALA A 99 -22.15 2.96 -16.76
N ALA A 100 -21.87 2.56 -18.00
CA ALA A 100 -20.55 2.71 -18.62
C ALA A 100 -20.12 4.18 -18.73
N GLN A 101 -21.04 5.08 -19.11
CA GLN A 101 -20.79 6.53 -19.17
C GLN A 101 -20.67 7.17 -17.78
N MET A 102 -21.52 6.75 -16.84
CA MET A 102 -21.47 7.25 -15.44
C MET A 102 -20.22 6.77 -14.69
N GLY A 103 -19.50 5.80 -15.23
CA GLY A 103 -18.27 5.27 -14.67
C GLY A 103 -17.07 6.21 -14.72
N ARG A 104 -17.15 7.29 -15.52
CA ARG A 104 -16.05 8.27 -15.66
C ARG A 104 -15.68 8.90 -14.31
N GLY A 105 -14.39 8.84 -13.96
CA GLY A 105 -13.88 9.32 -12.67
C GLY A 105 -14.15 8.36 -11.48
N LYS A 106 -15.03 7.37 -11.62
CA LYS A 106 -15.35 6.42 -10.55
C LYS A 106 -14.26 5.38 -10.38
N THR A 107 -13.80 4.78 -11.47
CA THR A 107 -12.72 3.77 -11.45
C THR A 107 -11.40 4.38 -10.98
N GLU A 108 -11.07 5.58 -11.45
CA GLU A 108 -9.89 6.32 -11.04
C GLU A 108 -9.91 6.62 -9.53
N ARG A 109 -11.05 7.08 -9.01
CA ARG A 109 -11.22 7.34 -7.58
C ARG A 109 -11.10 6.08 -6.73
N ILE A 110 -11.72 4.96 -7.17
CA ILE A 110 -11.63 3.69 -6.46
C ILE A 110 -10.19 3.20 -6.40
N THR A 111 -9.46 3.29 -7.53
CA THR A 111 -8.04 2.93 -7.59
C THR A 111 -7.20 3.82 -6.68
N ALA A 112 -7.41 5.13 -6.73
CA ALA A 112 -6.70 6.08 -5.88
C ALA A 112 -6.95 5.83 -4.39
N ASN A 113 -8.20 5.51 -4.01
CA ASN A 113 -8.53 5.17 -2.62
C ASN A 113 -7.82 3.89 -2.15
N ALA A 114 -7.77 2.85 -2.99
CA ALA A 114 -7.06 1.62 -2.66
C ALA A 114 -5.54 1.84 -2.54
N MET A 115 -4.97 2.66 -3.41
CA MET A 115 -3.55 3.06 -3.30
C MET A 115 -3.30 3.92 -2.06
N GLY A 116 -4.25 4.80 -1.70
CA GLY A 116 -4.17 5.64 -0.52
C GLY A 116 -4.17 4.84 0.79
N ALA A 117 -4.94 3.73 0.86
CA ALA A 117 -4.91 2.82 2.01
C ALA A 117 -3.52 2.20 2.19
N LEU A 118 -2.94 1.64 1.12
CA LEU A 118 -1.59 1.11 1.14
C LEU A 118 -0.55 2.18 1.53
N ALA A 119 -0.66 3.39 0.97
CA ALA A 119 0.22 4.50 1.31
C ALA A 119 0.13 4.87 2.80
N ALA A 120 -1.06 4.82 3.39
CA ALA A 120 -1.25 5.08 4.83
C ALA A 120 -0.58 4.01 5.70
N THR A 121 -0.64 2.73 5.32
CA THR A 121 0.08 1.64 6.00
C THR A 121 1.60 1.86 5.93
N LEU A 122 2.14 2.19 4.75
CA LEU A 122 3.56 2.48 4.56
C LEU A 122 4.01 3.72 5.32
N GLY A 123 3.18 4.77 5.34
CA GLY A 123 3.46 6.00 6.08
C GLY A 123 3.51 5.77 7.59
N ARG A 124 2.62 4.94 8.13
CA ARG A 124 2.62 4.56 9.55
C ARG A 124 3.86 3.75 9.92
N PHE A 125 4.20 2.73 9.13
CA PHE A 125 5.44 1.97 9.32
C PHE A 125 6.67 2.88 9.30
N SER A 126 6.73 3.77 8.32
CA SER A 126 7.84 4.72 8.19
C SER A 126 7.94 5.69 9.36
N MET A 127 6.80 6.09 9.93
CA MET A 127 6.79 6.92 11.15
C MET A 127 7.35 6.16 12.35
N ASP A 128 6.96 4.89 12.54
CA ASP A 128 7.51 4.06 13.60
C ASP A 128 9.02 3.89 13.44
N VAL A 129 9.51 3.64 12.21
CA VAL A 129 10.95 3.56 11.93
C VAL A 129 11.67 4.85 12.31
N CYS A 130 11.14 6.02 11.93
CA CYS A 130 11.72 7.31 12.30
C CYS A 130 11.78 7.51 13.82
N VAL A 131 10.72 7.11 14.52
CA VAL A 131 10.66 7.19 16.00
C VAL A 131 11.66 6.23 16.64
N TYR A 132 11.69 4.98 16.20
CA TYR A 132 12.56 3.94 16.80
C TYR A 132 14.05 4.15 16.50
N MET A 133 14.36 4.84 15.41
CA MET A 133 15.73 5.26 15.09
C MET A 133 16.14 6.55 15.80
N SER A 134 15.21 7.29 16.41
CA SER A 134 15.55 8.53 17.11
C SER A 134 16.48 8.26 18.31
N GLN A 135 17.33 9.22 18.63
CA GLN A 135 18.31 9.11 19.72
C GLN A 135 17.67 8.84 21.10
N ASN A 136 16.37 9.16 21.25
CA ASN A 136 15.65 8.91 22.50
C ASN A 136 15.20 7.45 22.66
N PHE A 137 14.92 6.77 21.55
CA PHE A 137 14.50 5.36 21.55
C PHE A 137 15.65 4.42 21.22
N ASP A 138 16.39 4.69 20.17
CA ASP A 138 17.57 3.94 19.73
C ASP A 138 17.34 2.42 19.64
N PHE A 139 16.14 2.01 19.21
CA PHE A 139 15.78 0.60 19.10
C PHE A 139 16.28 -0.03 17.81
N ILE A 140 16.46 0.78 16.76
CA ILE A 140 16.94 0.36 15.45
C ILE A 140 18.00 1.33 14.92
N SER A 141 18.88 0.81 14.11
CA SER A 141 19.87 1.61 13.39
C SER A 141 20.00 1.15 11.94
N PHE A 142 20.43 2.04 11.07
CA PHE A 142 20.72 1.73 9.67
C PHE A 142 22.19 1.92 9.36
N PRO A 143 22.74 1.15 8.39
CA PRO A 143 24.05 1.41 7.83
C PRO A 143 24.14 2.82 7.25
N ASP A 144 25.33 3.40 7.25
CA ASP A 144 25.56 4.79 6.83
C ASP A 144 25.07 5.09 5.41
N HIS A 145 25.18 4.12 4.49
CA HIS A 145 24.75 4.27 3.10
C HIS A 145 23.20 4.33 2.93
N LEU A 146 22.43 4.02 3.97
CA LEU A 146 20.97 4.13 4.00
C LEU A 146 20.49 5.34 4.82
N THR A 147 21.41 6.19 5.27
CA THR A 147 21.10 7.39 6.05
C THR A 147 21.67 8.62 5.37
N THR A 148 21.09 9.78 5.63
CA THR A 148 21.66 11.05 5.24
C THR A 148 22.27 11.76 6.43
N GLY A 149 23.45 12.33 6.23
CA GLY A 149 24.15 13.08 7.26
C GLY A 149 23.91 14.59 7.18
N SER A 150 24.67 15.31 7.98
CA SER A 150 24.75 16.77 7.92
C SER A 150 26.23 17.19 7.70
N SER A 151 26.45 18.16 6.85
CA SER A 151 27.80 18.72 6.62
C SER A 151 28.40 19.38 7.86
N ILE A 152 27.55 19.83 8.79
CA ILE A 152 27.94 20.53 10.03
C ILE A 152 27.99 19.58 11.23
N MET A 153 27.15 18.51 11.21
CA MET A 153 27.01 17.56 12.30
C MET A 153 27.30 16.14 11.81
N PRO A 154 28.55 15.70 11.74
CA PRO A 154 28.96 14.43 11.15
C PRO A 154 28.40 13.20 11.88
N HIS A 155 28.01 13.36 13.15
CA HIS A 155 27.39 12.31 13.96
C HIS A 155 25.90 12.10 13.67
N LYS A 156 25.26 13.03 12.93
CA LYS A 156 23.83 13.00 12.65
C LYS A 156 23.51 12.02 11.51
N LYS A 157 22.61 11.07 11.77
CA LYS A 157 22.13 10.09 10.80
C LYS A 157 20.61 10.17 10.72
N ASN A 158 20.11 10.57 9.55
CA ASN A 158 18.66 10.75 9.33
C ASN A 158 18.10 9.53 8.57
N PRO A 159 16.92 9.01 8.94
CA PRO A 159 16.22 7.97 8.20
C PRO A 159 15.52 8.53 6.96
N ASP A 160 16.27 9.17 6.07
CA ASP A 160 15.79 10.00 4.96
C ASP A 160 14.77 9.28 4.07
N ILE A 161 15.01 8.00 3.74
CA ILE A 161 14.11 7.20 2.92
C ILE A 161 12.73 7.09 3.59
N PHE A 162 12.70 6.83 4.90
CA PHE A 162 11.44 6.68 5.64
C PHE A 162 10.76 8.03 5.88
N GLU A 163 11.52 9.10 6.06
CA GLU A 163 10.99 10.46 6.13
C GLU A 163 10.28 10.84 4.81
N LEU A 164 10.88 10.49 3.66
CA LEU A 164 10.27 10.72 2.35
C LEU A 164 9.02 9.87 2.10
N ILE A 165 9.04 8.58 2.46
CA ILE A 165 7.86 7.70 2.34
C ILE A 165 6.71 8.25 3.20
N ARG A 166 6.99 8.66 4.43
CA ARG A 166 5.98 9.25 5.31
C ARG A 166 5.44 10.58 4.79
N GLY A 167 6.27 11.37 4.14
CA GLY A 167 5.95 12.73 3.70
C GLY A 167 5.21 12.83 2.37
N LYS A 168 5.16 11.74 1.61
CA LYS A 168 4.47 11.67 0.30
C LYS A 168 3.14 10.97 0.39
#